data_72d062031bb94bbb40dbf963cdd72b69
#
_entry.id   72d062031bb94bbb40dbf963cdd72b69
#
_cell.length_a   1.000
_cell.length_b   1.000
_cell.length_c   1.000
_cell.angle_alpha   90.00
_cell.angle_beta   90.00
_cell.angle_gamma   90.00
#
_symmetry.space_group_name_H-M   'P 1'
#
loop_
_entity.id
_entity.type
_entity.pdbx_description
1 polymer ?
#
loop_
_entity_poly.entity_id
_entity_poly.type
_entity_poly.pdbx_seq_one_letter_code
_entity_poly.pdbx_strand_id
1 'polypeptide(L)'
;MAKEKHLKELFHDTLKDIYFAEKKILGALPKMAKAAQSEQLKAAFAKHEGETEEQVARLEKVFKSIGETPKGKTCDAIMGILDEGKEIMDEYKDMPALDAGLLAAAQAVEHYEISRYGTLKCWASELGYNEAVRLLAATLNEEKKTDAALTELAESEVNIHAQVAEAA
;
A
#
# COMPACT_ATOMS: atom_id res chain seq x y z
N MET A 1 -34.28 14.61 6.24
CA MET A 1 -33.36 14.16 7.29
C MET A 1 -32.27 13.30 6.64
N ALA A 2 -31.01 13.49 6.98
CA ALA A 2 -29.93 12.63 6.47
C ALA A 2 -30.19 11.20 6.96
N LYS A 3 -30.04 10.21 6.06
CA LYS A 3 -30.17 8.80 6.43
C LYS A 3 -29.09 8.45 7.46
N GLU A 4 -29.49 7.84 8.57
CA GLU A 4 -28.57 7.33 9.57
C GLU A 4 -27.62 6.31 8.94
N LYS A 5 -26.31 6.43 9.22
CA LYS A 5 -25.27 5.54 8.72
C LYS A 5 -24.73 4.69 9.86
N HIS A 6 -24.65 3.39 9.63
CA HIS A 6 -24.16 2.40 10.57
C HIS A 6 -22.84 1.78 10.09
N LEU A 7 -22.33 0.78 10.79
CA LEU A 7 -21.06 0.11 10.48
C LEU A 7 -21.01 -0.46 9.06
N LYS A 8 -22.14 -0.92 8.53
CA LYS A 8 -22.23 -1.45 7.16
C LYS A 8 -21.90 -0.40 6.11
N GLU A 9 -22.46 0.80 6.23
CA GLU A 9 -22.19 1.91 5.32
C GLU A 9 -20.73 2.39 5.44
N LEU A 10 -20.20 2.45 6.66
CA LEU A 10 -18.81 2.82 6.91
C LEU A 10 -17.84 1.77 6.34
N PHE A 11 -18.12 0.49 6.53
CA PHE A 11 -17.37 -0.60 5.93
C PHE A 11 -17.33 -0.48 4.40
N HIS A 12 -18.48 -0.27 3.77
CA HIS A 12 -18.59 -0.16 2.31
C HIS A 12 -17.85 1.10 1.78
N ASP A 13 -17.99 2.23 2.47
CA ASP A 13 -17.26 3.46 2.07
C ASP A 13 -15.74 3.28 2.21
N THR A 14 -15.27 2.63 3.28
CA THR A 14 -13.83 2.35 3.49
C THR A 14 -13.30 1.28 2.53
N LEU A 15 -14.12 0.31 2.15
CA LEU A 15 -13.77 -0.68 1.12
C LEU A 15 -13.56 -0.01 -0.25
N LYS A 16 -14.35 1.01 -0.58
CA LYS A 16 -14.15 1.82 -1.80
C LYS A 16 -12.87 2.63 -1.74
N ASP A 17 -12.53 3.17 -0.56
CA ASP A 17 -11.29 3.92 -0.35
C ASP A 17 -10.07 3.05 -0.61
N ILE A 18 -9.99 1.85 -0.01
CA ILE A 18 -8.85 0.96 -0.19
C ILE A 18 -8.77 0.41 -1.63
N TYR A 19 -9.89 0.13 -2.27
CA TYR A 19 -9.90 -0.30 -3.67
C TYR A 19 -9.37 0.78 -4.62
N PHE A 20 -9.69 2.05 -4.35
CA PHE A 20 -9.08 3.16 -5.06
C PHE A 20 -7.59 3.26 -4.78
N ALA A 21 -7.18 3.14 -3.51
CA ALA A 21 -5.80 3.23 -3.08
C ALA A 21 -4.92 2.16 -3.76
N GLU A 22 -5.32 0.91 -3.74
CA GLU A 22 -4.61 -0.20 -4.40
C GLU A 22 -4.36 0.06 -5.88
N LYS A 23 -5.36 0.57 -6.59
CA LYS A 23 -5.21 0.92 -8.02
C LYS A 23 -4.25 2.09 -8.25
N LYS A 24 -4.12 3.00 -7.30
CA LYS A 24 -3.15 4.10 -7.35
C LYS A 24 -1.75 3.61 -7.03
N ILE A 25 -1.60 2.75 -6.03
CA ILE A 25 -0.34 2.10 -5.66
C ILE A 25 0.19 1.28 -6.84
N LEU A 26 -0.66 0.46 -7.46
CA LEU A 26 -0.31 -0.32 -8.64
C LEU A 26 0.23 0.54 -9.79
N GLY A 27 -0.29 1.75 -9.97
CA GLY A 27 0.21 2.71 -10.95
C GLY A 27 1.49 3.46 -10.54
N ALA A 28 1.83 3.46 -9.24
CA ALA A 28 3.03 4.12 -8.69
C ALA A 28 4.24 3.18 -8.65
N LEU A 29 4.05 1.90 -8.31
CA LEU A 29 5.12 0.91 -8.11
C LEU A 29 6.08 0.77 -9.30
N PRO A 30 5.64 0.71 -10.59
CA PRO A 30 6.57 0.68 -11.71
C PRO A 30 7.46 1.93 -11.82
N LYS A 31 6.95 3.09 -11.40
CA LYS A 31 7.70 4.35 -11.42
C LYS A 31 8.76 4.35 -10.32
N MET A 32 8.41 3.86 -9.13
CA MET A 32 9.33 3.70 -8.01
C MET A 32 10.43 2.69 -8.35
N ALA A 33 10.08 1.54 -8.94
CA ALA A 33 11.05 0.55 -9.41
C ALA A 33 12.01 1.12 -10.46
N LYS A 34 11.50 1.94 -11.38
CA LYS A 34 12.35 2.60 -12.40
C LYS A 34 13.27 3.67 -11.80
N ALA A 35 12.83 4.38 -10.76
CA ALA A 35 13.61 5.43 -10.11
C ALA A 35 14.68 4.87 -9.17
N ALA A 36 14.43 3.74 -8.52
CA ALA A 36 15.36 3.10 -7.59
C ALA A 36 16.72 2.80 -8.23
N GLN A 37 17.78 2.88 -7.43
CA GLN A 37 19.15 2.60 -7.84
C GLN A 37 19.58 1.17 -7.44
N SER A 38 19.21 0.72 -6.24
CA SER A 38 19.46 -0.64 -5.75
C SER A 38 18.66 -1.68 -6.51
N GLU A 39 19.33 -2.75 -6.98
CA GLU A 39 18.66 -3.86 -7.65
C GLU A 39 17.71 -4.63 -6.70
N GLN A 40 18.05 -4.70 -5.41
CA GLN A 40 17.22 -5.31 -4.40
C GLN A 40 15.92 -4.51 -4.18
N LEU A 41 16.01 -3.18 -4.14
CA LEU A 41 14.84 -2.32 -4.02
C LEU A 41 13.95 -2.37 -5.27
N LYS A 42 14.54 -2.38 -6.47
CA LYS A 42 13.80 -2.61 -7.72
C LYS A 42 13.04 -3.93 -7.69
N ALA A 43 13.70 -5.00 -7.27
CA ALA A 43 13.10 -6.33 -7.17
C ALA A 43 11.96 -6.36 -6.13
N ALA A 44 12.13 -5.66 -5.00
CA ALA A 44 11.08 -5.54 -3.98
C ALA A 44 9.84 -4.83 -4.53
N PHE A 45 10.00 -3.72 -5.26
CA PHE A 45 8.88 -3.02 -5.89
C PHE A 45 8.21 -3.84 -6.98
N ALA A 46 8.96 -4.55 -7.81
CA ALA A 46 8.39 -5.42 -8.84
C ALA A 46 7.61 -6.60 -8.24
N LYS A 47 8.11 -7.18 -7.14
CA LYS A 47 7.39 -8.22 -6.40
C LYS A 47 6.08 -7.67 -5.83
N HIS A 48 6.14 -6.50 -5.19
CA HIS A 48 4.96 -5.88 -4.59
C HIS A 48 3.94 -5.46 -5.64
N GLU A 49 4.35 -5.05 -6.84
CA GLU A 49 3.45 -4.79 -7.98
C GLU A 49 2.60 -6.03 -8.30
N GLY A 50 3.22 -7.21 -8.41
CA GLY A 50 2.50 -8.47 -8.65
C GLY A 50 1.56 -8.85 -7.49
N GLU A 51 1.96 -8.61 -6.24
CA GLU A 51 1.11 -8.81 -5.07
C GLU A 51 -0.09 -7.86 -5.07
N THR A 52 0.11 -6.59 -5.41
CA THR A 52 -0.94 -5.57 -5.51
C THR A 52 -1.98 -5.91 -6.61
N GLU A 53 -1.56 -6.45 -7.75
CA GLU A 53 -2.49 -6.94 -8.78
C GLU A 53 -3.43 -8.02 -8.21
N GLU A 54 -2.90 -8.97 -7.45
CA GLU A 54 -3.70 -10.00 -6.79
C GLU A 54 -4.61 -9.44 -5.69
N GLN A 55 -4.16 -8.42 -4.97
CA GLN A 55 -4.92 -7.73 -3.93
C GLN A 55 -6.11 -6.96 -4.51
N VAL A 56 -5.93 -6.26 -5.63
CA VAL A 56 -7.04 -5.64 -6.38
C VAL A 56 -8.08 -6.69 -6.75
N ALA A 57 -7.66 -7.82 -7.34
CA ALA A 57 -8.58 -8.91 -7.71
C ALA A 57 -9.25 -9.53 -6.48
N ARG A 58 -8.56 -9.57 -5.34
CA ARG A 58 -9.10 -10.05 -4.07
C ARG A 58 -10.14 -9.11 -3.49
N LEU A 59 -9.94 -7.79 -3.58
CA LEU A 59 -10.95 -6.79 -3.20
C LEU A 59 -12.22 -6.89 -4.06
N GLU A 60 -12.10 -7.17 -5.35
CA GLU A 60 -13.25 -7.41 -6.21
C GLU A 60 -14.08 -8.61 -5.75
N LYS A 61 -13.41 -9.67 -5.25
CA LYS A 61 -14.10 -10.80 -4.62
C LYS A 61 -14.77 -10.40 -3.30
N VAL A 62 -14.16 -9.51 -2.52
CA VAL A 62 -14.79 -8.95 -1.30
C VAL A 62 -16.08 -8.22 -1.66
N PHE A 63 -16.05 -7.30 -2.62
CA PHE A 63 -17.27 -6.61 -3.09
C PHE A 63 -18.36 -7.62 -3.50
N LYS A 64 -18.00 -8.60 -4.31
CA LYS A 64 -18.93 -9.63 -4.78
C LYS A 64 -19.52 -10.43 -3.61
N SER A 65 -18.73 -10.76 -2.60
CA SER A 65 -19.17 -11.56 -1.44
C SER A 65 -20.22 -10.86 -0.58
N ILE A 66 -20.26 -9.53 -0.64
CA ILE A 66 -21.24 -8.71 0.09
C ILE A 66 -22.37 -8.17 -0.82
N GLY A 67 -22.44 -8.64 -2.07
CA GLY A 67 -23.48 -8.26 -3.03
C GLY A 67 -23.32 -6.86 -3.63
N GLU A 68 -22.09 -6.30 -3.62
CA GLU A 68 -21.78 -4.98 -4.13
C GLU A 68 -20.93 -5.03 -5.41
N THR A 69 -21.01 -3.97 -6.20
CA THR A 69 -20.19 -3.82 -7.42
C THR A 69 -18.88 -3.11 -7.06
N PRO A 70 -17.73 -3.61 -7.53
CA PRO A 70 -16.43 -2.96 -7.31
C PRO A 70 -16.43 -1.52 -7.85
N LYS A 71 -16.21 -0.56 -6.97
CA LYS A 71 -16.15 0.86 -7.30
C LYS A 71 -15.25 1.59 -6.32
N GLY A 72 -14.29 2.34 -6.83
CA GLY A 72 -13.42 3.20 -6.02
C GLY A 72 -14.10 4.50 -5.60
N LYS A 73 -13.64 5.04 -4.49
CA LYS A 73 -13.90 6.39 -4.00
C LYS A 73 -12.54 7.05 -3.77
N THR A 74 -12.37 8.30 -4.22
CA THR A 74 -11.11 9.02 -4.03
C THR A 74 -10.70 8.99 -2.55
N CYS A 75 -9.47 8.58 -2.32
CA CYS A 75 -8.84 8.50 -1.00
C CYS A 75 -7.74 9.55 -0.90
N ASP A 76 -8.00 10.62 -0.16
CA ASP A 76 -7.04 11.73 -0.01
C ASP A 76 -5.78 11.28 0.73
N ALA A 77 -5.88 10.31 1.63
CA ALA A 77 -4.75 9.77 2.39
C ALA A 77 -3.70 9.14 1.44
N ILE A 78 -4.12 8.23 0.57
CA ILE A 78 -3.18 7.59 -0.35
C ILE A 78 -2.63 8.58 -1.39
N MET A 79 -3.45 9.51 -1.83
CA MET A 79 -2.99 10.55 -2.75
C MET A 79 -1.87 11.37 -2.12
N GLY A 80 -2.01 11.78 -0.85
CA GLY A 80 -0.97 12.52 -0.13
C GLY A 80 0.32 11.70 0.05
N ILE A 81 0.21 10.43 0.43
CA ILE A 81 1.38 9.54 0.58
C ILE A 81 2.11 9.36 -0.76
N LEU A 82 1.38 9.16 -1.85
CA LEU A 82 1.97 9.01 -3.18
C LEU A 82 2.57 10.31 -3.71
N ASP A 83 1.98 11.46 -3.38
CA ASP A 83 2.52 12.78 -3.74
C ASP A 83 3.86 13.03 -3.03
N GLU A 84 3.99 12.70 -1.74
CA GLU A 84 5.27 12.75 -1.00
C GLU A 84 6.33 11.85 -1.64
N GLY A 85 5.96 10.63 -2.02
CA GLY A 85 6.87 9.71 -2.73
C GLY A 85 7.34 10.27 -4.08
N LYS A 86 6.45 10.97 -4.79
CA LYS A 86 6.80 11.65 -6.04
C LYS A 86 7.77 12.82 -5.80
N GLU A 87 7.54 13.63 -4.78
CA GLU A 87 8.47 14.72 -4.41
C GLU A 87 9.87 14.17 -4.13
N ILE A 88 9.98 13.06 -3.41
CA ILE A 88 11.27 12.38 -3.18
C ILE A 88 11.91 11.94 -4.50
N MET A 89 11.17 11.34 -5.42
CA MET A 89 11.69 10.94 -6.72
C MET A 89 12.23 12.12 -7.54
N ASP A 90 11.60 13.27 -7.43
CA ASP A 90 11.98 14.48 -8.17
C ASP A 90 13.16 15.20 -7.51
N GLU A 91 13.12 15.38 -6.19
CA GLU A 91 14.14 16.16 -5.45
C GLU A 91 15.46 15.41 -5.25
N TYR A 92 15.39 14.09 -5.01
CA TYR A 92 16.56 13.25 -4.75
C TYR A 92 17.03 12.43 -5.96
N LYS A 93 16.56 12.80 -7.13
CA LYS A 93 16.93 12.11 -8.37
C LYS A 93 18.45 12.01 -8.52
N ASP A 94 18.93 10.78 -8.77
CA ASP A 94 20.37 10.47 -8.93
C ASP A 94 21.23 10.78 -7.69
N MET A 95 20.64 11.02 -6.52
CA MET A 95 21.35 11.29 -5.27
C MET A 95 21.48 10.02 -4.41
N PRO A 96 22.51 9.92 -3.53
CA PRO A 96 22.73 8.74 -2.68
C PRO A 96 21.55 8.39 -1.76
N ALA A 97 20.76 9.38 -1.32
CA ALA A 97 19.62 9.18 -0.40
C ALA A 97 18.30 8.82 -1.12
N LEU A 98 18.28 8.75 -2.45
CA LEU A 98 17.05 8.47 -3.20
C LEU A 98 16.38 7.16 -2.75
N ASP A 99 17.13 6.08 -2.69
CA ASP A 99 16.60 4.76 -2.36
C ASP A 99 16.07 4.69 -0.92
N ALA A 100 16.73 5.36 0.03
CA ALA A 100 16.25 5.46 1.39
C ALA A 100 14.91 6.21 1.47
N GLY A 101 14.76 7.28 0.69
CA GLY A 101 13.52 8.03 0.59
C GLY A 101 12.39 7.22 -0.07
N LEU A 102 12.68 6.51 -1.17
CA LEU A 102 11.71 5.63 -1.85
C LEU A 102 11.24 4.50 -0.94
N LEU A 103 12.17 3.87 -0.22
CA LEU A 103 11.84 2.81 0.72
C LEU A 103 10.97 3.33 1.86
N ALA A 104 11.27 4.50 2.42
CA ALA A 104 10.46 5.12 3.46
C ALA A 104 9.05 5.47 2.95
N ALA A 105 8.92 5.97 1.73
CA ALA A 105 7.62 6.23 1.10
C ALA A 105 6.83 4.93 0.90
N ALA A 106 7.47 3.83 0.50
CA ALA A 106 6.84 2.53 0.39
C ALA A 106 6.33 2.05 1.75
N GLN A 107 7.13 2.15 2.82
CA GLN A 107 6.68 1.77 4.17
C GLN A 107 5.49 2.62 4.66
N ALA A 108 5.41 3.90 4.29
CA ALA A 108 4.23 4.71 4.59
C ALA A 108 2.97 4.15 3.91
N VAL A 109 3.10 3.65 2.67
CA VAL A 109 2.01 2.94 1.98
C VAL A 109 1.64 1.67 2.73
N GLU A 110 2.61 0.80 3.07
CA GLU A 110 2.37 -0.45 3.81
C GLU A 110 1.62 -0.20 5.13
N HIS A 111 2.05 0.79 5.92
CA HIS A 111 1.40 1.13 7.19
C HIS A 111 -0.03 1.65 7.01
N TYR A 112 -0.28 2.42 5.95
CA TYR A 112 -1.64 2.80 5.57
C TYR A 112 -2.49 1.57 5.28
N GLU A 113 -2.00 0.64 4.46
CA GLU A 113 -2.71 -0.58 4.07
C GLU A 113 -2.93 -1.52 5.25
N ILE A 114 -1.91 -1.74 6.08
CA ILE A 114 -2.03 -2.54 7.32
C ILE A 114 -3.14 -1.99 8.21
N SER A 115 -3.21 -0.67 8.40
CA SER A 115 -4.29 -0.02 9.15
C SER A 115 -5.66 -0.27 8.53
N ARG A 116 -5.80 -0.07 7.22
CA ARG A 116 -7.08 -0.21 6.51
C ARG A 116 -7.56 -1.65 6.45
N TYR A 117 -6.70 -2.58 6.07
CA TYR A 117 -7.06 -4.01 6.02
C TYR A 117 -7.36 -4.59 7.40
N GLY A 118 -6.62 -4.18 8.44
CA GLY A 118 -6.90 -4.56 9.83
C GLY A 118 -8.28 -4.10 10.29
N THR A 119 -8.61 -2.85 10.03
CA THR A 119 -9.91 -2.25 10.34
C THR A 119 -11.04 -2.92 9.58
N LEU A 120 -10.92 -3.06 8.26
CA LEU A 120 -11.93 -3.70 7.41
C LEU A 120 -12.17 -5.16 7.81
N LYS A 121 -11.10 -5.92 8.11
CA LYS A 121 -11.22 -7.28 8.61
C LYS A 121 -12.05 -7.35 9.90
N CYS A 122 -11.77 -6.45 10.86
CA CYS A 122 -12.53 -6.36 12.12
C CYS A 122 -14.02 -6.07 11.86
N TRP A 123 -14.29 -5.05 11.06
CA TRP A 123 -15.67 -4.68 10.76
C TRP A 123 -16.42 -5.75 9.96
N ALA A 124 -15.74 -6.43 9.03
CA ALA A 124 -16.31 -7.57 8.32
C ALA A 124 -16.72 -8.70 9.27
N SER A 125 -15.91 -8.95 10.31
CA SER A 125 -16.24 -9.94 11.35
C SER A 125 -17.50 -9.54 12.13
N GLU A 126 -17.60 -8.29 12.56
CA GLU A 126 -18.80 -7.78 13.26
C GLU A 126 -20.06 -7.83 12.39
N LEU A 127 -19.91 -7.67 11.08
CA LEU A 127 -21.01 -7.73 10.12
C LEU A 127 -21.34 -9.17 9.65
N GLY A 128 -20.60 -10.17 10.11
CA GLY A 128 -20.79 -11.57 9.71
C GLY A 128 -20.35 -11.90 8.28
N TYR A 129 -19.48 -11.09 7.67
CA TYR A 129 -19.00 -11.29 6.30
C TYR A 129 -17.77 -12.22 6.27
N ASN A 130 -17.98 -13.49 6.59
CA ASN A 130 -16.91 -14.48 6.80
C ASN A 130 -15.95 -14.61 5.61
N GLU A 131 -16.44 -14.59 4.38
CA GLU A 131 -15.61 -14.64 3.18
C GLU A 131 -14.74 -13.37 3.04
N ALA A 132 -15.31 -12.20 3.30
CA ALA A 132 -14.57 -10.95 3.33
C ALA A 132 -13.46 -10.97 4.40
N VAL A 133 -13.75 -11.48 5.60
CA VAL A 133 -12.74 -11.64 6.67
C VAL A 133 -11.54 -12.44 6.17
N ARG A 134 -11.79 -13.59 5.52
CA ARG A 134 -10.73 -14.46 5.01
C ARG A 134 -9.88 -13.77 3.95
N LEU A 135 -10.53 -13.08 3.00
CA LEU A 135 -9.86 -12.38 1.91
C LEU A 135 -9.02 -11.20 2.42
N LEU A 136 -9.59 -10.37 3.30
CA LEU A 136 -8.92 -9.20 3.89
C LEU A 136 -7.75 -9.62 4.80
N ALA A 137 -7.89 -10.73 5.52
CA ALA A 137 -6.81 -11.27 6.36
C ALA A 137 -5.60 -11.74 5.53
N ALA A 138 -5.83 -12.29 4.33
CA ALA A 138 -4.76 -12.71 3.44
C ALA A 138 -3.92 -11.50 3.00
N THR A 139 -4.56 -10.43 2.52
CA THR A 139 -3.86 -9.19 2.14
C THR A 139 -3.14 -8.58 3.34
N LEU A 140 -3.81 -8.41 4.49
CA LEU A 140 -3.17 -7.88 5.70
C LEU A 140 -1.87 -8.62 6.06
N ASN A 141 -1.84 -9.94 5.87
CA ASN A 141 -0.64 -10.74 6.16
C ASN A 141 0.47 -10.53 5.12
N GLU A 142 0.12 -10.27 3.86
CA GLU A 142 1.06 -9.91 2.80
C GLU A 142 1.71 -8.57 3.09
N GLU A 143 0.92 -7.51 3.41
CA GLU A 143 1.43 -6.17 3.72
C GLU A 143 2.40 -6.18 4.91
N LYS A 144 2.07 -6.93 5.97
CA LYS A 144 2.99 -7.07 7.11
C LYS A 144 4.32 -7.73 6.75
N LYS A 145 4.31 -8.66 5.80
CA LYS A 145 5.55 -9.29 5.33
C LYS A 145 6.36 -8.36 4.44
N THR A 146 5.70 -7.59 3.61
CA THR A 146 6.33 -6.59 2.75
C THR A 146 6.97 -5.49 3.60
N ASP A 147 6.28 -4.95 4.59
CA ASP A 147 6.83 -3.97 5.53
C ASP A 147 8.06 -4.50 6.27
N ALA A 148 8.00 -5.73 6.78
CA ALA A 148 9.14 -6.36 7.44
C ALA A 148 10.35 -6.54 6.50
N ALA A 149 10.11 -6.97 5.25
CA ALA A 149 11.16 -7.13 4.25
C ALA A 149 11.79 -5.79 3.84
N LEU A 150 10.98 -4.72 3.74
CA LEU A 150 11.48 -3.36 3.50
C LEU A 150 12.33 -2.86 4.67
N THR A 151 11.95 -3.13 5.92
CA THR A 151 12.75 -2.80 7.10
C THR A 151 14.11 -3.50 7.06
N GLU A 152 14.14 -4.80 6.77
CA GLU A 152 15.38 -5.56 6.64
C GLU A 152 16.30 -4.99 5.54
N LEU A 153 15.74 -4.65 4.38
CA LEU A 153 16.48 -4.06 3.28
C LEU A 153 17.01 -2.66 3.63
N ALA A 154 16.22 -1.84 4.34
CA ALA A 154 16.65 -0.52 4.81
C ALA A 154 17.87 -0.61 5.71
N GLU A 155 17.81 -1.48 6.72
CA GLU A 155 18.84 -1.61 7.75
C GLU A 155 20.12 -2.30 7.25
N SER A 156 19.97 -3.28 6.35
CA SER A 156 21.12 -4.08 5.87
C SER A 156 21.86 -3.44 4.69
N GLU A 157 21.22 -2.58 3.91
CA GLU A 157 21.80 -2.07 2.66
C GLU A 157 21.48 -0.60 2.39
N VAL A 158 20.21 -0.25 2.21
CA VAL A 158 19.82 1.03 1.60
C VAL A 158 20.24 2.23 2.44
N ASN A 159 20.00 2.21 3.75
CA ASN A 159 20.36 3.32 4.64
C ASN A 159 21.89 3.48 4.79
N ILE A 160 22.64 2.39 4.69
CA ILE A 160 24.09 2.41 4.75
C ILE A 160 24.64 3.13 3.51
N HIS A 161 24.14 2.78 2.32
CA HIS A 161 24.56 3.42 1.07
C HIS A 161 24.16 4.89 1.00
N ALA A 162 23.03 5.27 1.60
CA ALA A 162 22.57 6.65 1.65
C ALA A 162 23.51 7.59 2.43
N GLN A 163 24.33 7.05 3.33
CA GLN A 163 25.30 7.82 4.13
C GLN A 163 26.67 7.97 3.43
N VAL A 164 26.98 7.14 2.44
CA VAL A 164 28.29 7.12 1.78
C VAL A 164 28.33 8.18 0.68
N ALA A 165 28.33 9.44 1.08
CA ALA A 165 28.80 10.52 0.24
C ALA A 165 29.67 11.42 1.10
N GLU A 166 30.95 11.42 0.83
CA GLU A 166 32.05 12.28 1.27
C GLU A 166 33.16 11.53 1.95
N ALA A 167 33.83 10.63 1.21
CA ALA A 167 35.27 10.54 1.31
C ALA A 167 35.83 11.43 0.19
N ALA A 168 35.94 12.71 0.42
CA ALA A 168 36.70 13.64 -0.40
C ALA A 168 38.18 13.46 -0.16
#